data_7ea79bd39df8b945cf1c629bb42e92e4
#
_entry.id   7ea79bd39df8b945cf1c629bb42e92e4
#
_cell.length_a   1.000
_cell.length_b   1.000
_cell.length_c   1.000
_cell.angle_alpha   90.00
_cell.angle_beta   90.00
_cell.angle_gamma   90.00
#
_symmetry.space_group_name_H-M   'P 1'
#
loop_
_entity.id
_entity.type
_entity.pdbx_description
1 polymer ?
#
loop_
_entity_poly.entity_id
_entity_poly.type
_entity_poly.pdbx_seq_one_letter_code
_entity_poly.pdbx_strand_id
1 'polypeptide(L)'
;MSETMGGRVIGSAPLTGTEASGELEVLQTATGRSIVRAVGPEAPLTQDRLAAEAASLAMLPDDLPTLAREWFVDEVLPGAGRWVVVGYRNEPVRPPHDPWDEADLAAAVELAIQIGTTEAPPGLPDALDVIDVDAWATLADTRPAGLAAFTPWLADKVEHLADIARYAGEAMSGKNLVHGALRRESIMITDHGWDATSAHAVDWFTPSHGAPFLDVVLLLPYLRVDGAPPPEVVLDRHPLADVDPEALTCAVTATAGALVLESMRPPEPGMPHGRAVQREVAHAALEWLRTRLGN
;
A
#
# COMPACT_ATOMS: atom_id res chain seq x y z
N MET A 1 26.68 3.14 -11.97
CA MET A 1 26.47 2.73 -10.57
C MET A 1 27.65 3.09 -9.66
N SER A 2 28.89 2.66 -9.93
CA SER A 2 30.04 3.01 -9.05
C SER A 2 30.30 4.51 -8.96
N GLU A 3 30.13 5.28 -10.02
CA GLU A 3 30.31 6.74 -10.01
C GLU A 3 29.18 7.44 -9.24
N THR A 4 27.96 6.98 -9.38
CA THR A 4 26.76 7.52 -8.72
C THR A 4 26.79 7.30 -7.20
N MET A 5 27.36 6.16 -6.75
CA MET A 5 27.51 5.81 -5.33
C MET A 5 28.80 6.34 -4.69
N GLY A 6 29.63 7.08 -5.44
CA GLY A 6 30.90 7.61 -4.93
C GLY A 6 31.99 6.55 -4.67
N GLY A 7 31.83 5.31 -5.17
CA GLY A 7 32.85 4.29 -5.01
C GLY A 7 32.42 2.87 -5.42
N ARG A 8 33.41 1.96 -5.39
CA ARG A 8 33.18 0.55 -5.67
C ARG A 8 32.39 -0.11 -4.52
N VAL A 9 31.36 -0.91 -4.86
CA VAL A 9 30.64 -1.75 -3.90
C VAL A 9 31.60 -2.82 -3.36
N ILE A 10 31.70 -2.92 -2.04
CA ILE A 10 32.55 -3.86 -1.30
C ILE A 10 31.76 -4.89 -0.50
N GLY A 11 30.45 -4.71 -0.36
CA GLY A 11 29.55 -5.67 0.28
C GLY A 11 28.09 -5.28 0.07
N SER A 12 27.21 -6.28 0.23
CA SER A 12 25.75 -6.10 0.29
C SER A 12 25.17 -6.98 1.39
N ALA A 13 24.04 -6.55 1.94
CA ALA A 13 23.23 -7.33 2.86
C ALA A 13 21.74 -7.07 2.58
N PRO A 14 20.89 -8.12 2.53
CA PRO A 14 19.46 -7.94 2.34
C PRO A 14 18.85 -7.18 3.54
N LEU A 15 17.93 -6.27 3.24
CA LEU A 15 17.17 -5.53 4.23
C LEU A 15 15.76 -6.10 4.37
N THR A 16 15.12 -6.44 3.25
CA THR A 16 13.84 -7.15 3.21
C THR A 16 13.79 -8.07 2.01
N GLY A 17 13.04 -9.18 2.14
CA GLY A 17 12.62 -10.01 1.01
C GLY A 17 11.20 -9.64 0.61
N THR A 18 11.01 -8.76 -0.38
CA THR A 18 9.69 -8.50 -0.96
C THR A 18 9.64 -9.10 -2.36
N GLU A 19 8.82 -10.13 -2.55
CA GLU A 19 8.69 -10.83 -3.83
C GLU A 19 8.14 -9.94 -4.97
N ALA A 20 7.38 -8.88 -4.62
CA ALA A 20 6.62 -8.11 -5.61
C ALA A 20 7.41 -6.99 -6.30
N SER A 21 8.41 -6.40 -5.66
CA SER A 21 9.09 -5.18 -6.14
C SER A 21 10.61 -5.25 -6.16
N GLY A 22 11.18 -6.43 -5.96
CA GLY A 22 12.62 -6.63 -5.79
C GLY A 22 13.07 -6.41 -4.34
N GLU A 23 14.20 -7.00 -4.00
CA GLU A 23 14.77 -6.93 -2.66
C GLU A 23 15.36 -5.54 -2.37
N LEU A 24 15.13 -5.05 -1.16
CA LEU A 24 15.90 -3.94 -0.61
C LEU A 24 17.20 -4.48 -0.03
N GLU A 25 18.31 -3.90 -0.45
CA GLU A 25 19.64 -4.25 0.04
C GLU A 25 20.35 -3.03 0.60
N VAL A 26 21.14 -3.23 1.63
CA VAL A 26 22.13 -2.24 2.05
C VAL A 26 23.41 -2.52 1.28
N LEU A 27 23.78 -1.62 0.38
CA LEU A 27 25.07 -1.65 -0.30
C LEU A 27 26.12 -0.84 0.50
N GLN A 28 27.30 -1.42 0.66
CA GLN A 28 28.45 -0.76 1.29
C GLN A 28 29.50 -0.42 0.24
N THR A 29 29.98 0.82 0.29
CA THR A 29 31.16 1.28 -0.45
C THR A 29 32.28 1.67 0.52
N ALA A 30 33.43 2.04 -0.01
CA ALA A 30 34.53 2.57 0.82
C ALA A 30 34.17 3.93 1.47
N THR A 31 33.20 4.66 0.93
CA THR A 31 32.84 6.03 1.32
C THR A 31 31.50 6.11 2.07
N GLY A 32 30.68 5.05 2.10
CA GLY A 32 29.37 5.10 2.76
C GLY A 32 28.51 3.86 2.51
N ARG A 33 27.27 3.96 2.93
CA ARG A 33 26.22 2.96 2.72
C ARG A 33 25.02 3.64 2.06
N SER A 34 24.27 2.88 1.24
CA SER A 34 22.98 3.28 0.68
C SER A 34 22.05 2.08 0.74
N ILE A 35 20.78 2.32 1.00
CA ILE A 35 19.73 1.33 0.75
C ILE A 35 19.46 1.36 -0.75
N VAL A 36 19.38 0.20 -1.38
CA VAL A 36 19.23 0.10 -2.84
C VAL A 36 18.18 -0.93 -3.18
N ARG A 37 17.37 -0.62 -4.17
CA ARG A 37 16.53 -1.59 -4.88
C ARG A 37 17.00 -1.65 -6.33
N ALA A 38 17.26 -2.86 -6.84
CA ALA A 38 17.72 -3.08 -8.21
C ALA A 38 16.87 -4.15 -8.90
N VAL A 39 16.45 -3.89 -10.12
CA VAL A 39 15.65 -4.81 -10.93
C VAL A 39 16.29 -4.99 -12.30
N GLY A 40 16.59 -6.24 -12.65
CA GLY A 40 17.21 -6.64 -13.91
C GLY A 40 16.21 -6.91 -15.03
N PRO A 41 16.70 -7.31 -16.20
CA PRO A 41 15.92 -7.48 -17.42
C PRO A 41 14.91 -8.65 -17.39
N GLU A 42 15.02 -9.53 -16.41
CA GLU A 42 14.12 -10.68 -16.20
C GLU A 42 12.72 -10.28 -15.70
N ALA A 43 12.58 -9.06 -15.13
CA ALA A 43 11.35 -8.58 -14.53
C ALA A 43 10.92 -7.20 -15.09
N PRO A 44 10.53 -7.08 -16.36
CA PRO A 44 10.24 -5.79 -17.01
C PRO A 44 9.11 -5.01 -16.37
N LEU A 45 8.05 -5.67 -15.89
CA LEU A 45 6.94 -5.00 -15.20
C LEU A 45 7.39 -4.41 -13.86
N THR A 46 8.28 -5.11 -13.14
CA THR A 46 8.86 -4.61 -11.88
C THR A 46 9.82 -3.44 -12.15
N GLN A 47 10.56 -3.46 -13.27
CA GLN A 47 11.37 -2.32 -13.69
C GLN A 47 10.53 -1.07 -13.90
N ASP A 48 9.39 -1.20 -14.60
CA ASP A 48 8.51 -0.07 -14.87
C ASP A 48 7.89 0.48 -13.58
N ARG A 49 7.51 -0.40 -12.64
CA ARG A 49 7.04 0.00 -11.30
C ARG A 49 8.13 0.75 -10.53
N LEU A 50 9.36 0.24 -10.51
CA LEU A 50 10.47 0.89 -9.81
C LEU A 50 10.84 2.25 -10.43
N ALA A 51 10.76 2.37 -11.76
CA ALA A 51 10.94 3.65 -12.44
C ALA A 51 9.80 4.64 -12.11
N ALA A 52 8.57 4.17 -12.01
CA ALA A 52 7.42 4.97 -11.59
C ALA A 52 7.59 5.44 -10.13
N GLU A 53 8.02 4.58 -9.20
CA GLU A 53 8.35 4.97 -7.83
C GLU A 53 9.40 6.08 -7.79
N ALA A 54 10.48 5.92 -8.54
CA ALA A 54 11.54 6.93 -8.60
C ALA A 54 11.04 8.29 -9.11
N ALA A 55 10.11 8.28 -10.07
CA ALA A 55 9.47 9.50 -10.56
C ALA A 55 8.52 10.10 -9.52
N SER A 56 7.72 9.28 -8.84
CA SER A 56 6.81 9.70 -7.78
C SER A 56 7.56 10.35 -6.63
N LEU A 57 8.61 9.71 -6.12
CA LEU A 57 9.44 10.24 -5.03
C LEU A 57 10.09 11.60 -5.34
N ALA A 58 10.25 11.93 -6.63
CA ALA A 58 10.77 13.25 -7.02
C ALA A 58 9.72 14.37 -6.90
N MET A 59 8.45 14.03 -6.80
CA MET A 59 7.34 14.98 -6.70
C MET A 59 6.82 15.11 -5.27
N LEU A 60 7.08 14.12 -4.41
CA LEU A 60 6.58 14.10 -3.03
C LEU A 60 7.29 15.15 -2.16
N PRO A 61 6.61 15.69 -1.13
CA PRO A 61 7.21 16.61 -0.17
C PRO A 61 8.40 15.99 0.57
N ASP A 62 9.42 16.78 0.85
CA ASP A 62 10.67 16.34 1.51
C ASP A 62 10.47 15.91 2.97
N ASP A 63 9.40 16.37 3.62
CA ASP A 63 9.04 16.06 5.01
C ASP A 63 8.10 14.86 5.15
N LEU A 64 7.75 14.24 4.03
CA LEU A 64 6.91 13.03 4.04
C LEU A 64 7.70 11.85 4.66
N PRO A 65 7.05 11.02 5.51
CA PRO A 65 7.69 9.83 6.08
C PRO A 65 7.90 8.73 5.04
N THR A 66 8.93 8.88 4.25
CA THR A 66 9.37 7.93 3.20
C THR A 66 10.88 7.77 3.21
N LEU A 67 11.39 6.68 2.66
CA LEU A 67 12.83 6.58 2.40
C LEU A 67 13.20 7.57 1.30
N ALA A 68 13.98 8.60 1.65
CA ALA A 68 14.36 9.63 0.71
C ALA A 68 15.25 9.08 -0.42
N ARG A 69 14.80 9.27 -1.67
CA ARG A 69 15.59 8.90 -2.83
C ARG A 69 16.80 9.80 -2.97
N GLU A 70 17.99 9.23 -3.02
CA GLU A 70 19.24 9.96 -3.24
C GLU A 70 19.65 9.95 -4.72
N TRP A 71 19.46 8.83 -5.39
CA TRP A 71 19.84 8.69 -6.80
C TRP A 71 18.97 7.63 -7.52
N PHE A 72 19.01 7.67 -8.85
CA PHE A 72 18.26 6.79 -9.74
C PHE A 72 19.06 6.47 -10.99
N VAL A 73 18.99 5.23 -11.45
CA VAL A 73 19.59 4.74 -12.69
C VAL A 73 18.55 3.93 -13.45
N ASP A 74 18.35 4.23 -14.72
CA ASP A 74 17.58 3.46 -15.68
C ASP A 74 18.39 3.38 -16.98
N GLU A 75 19.12 2.28 -17.17
CA GLU A 75 20.08 2.14 -18.25
C GLU A 75 20.01 0.77 -18.89
N VAL A 76 20.27 0.72 -20.21
CA VAL A 76 20.49 -0.50 -20.97
C VAL A 76 21.99 -0.80 -21.02
N LEU A 77 22.41 -1.82 -20.28
CA LEU A 77 23.81 -2.25 -20.24
C LEU A 77 24.14 -3.19 -21.40
N PRO A 78 25.23 -2.97 -22.16
CA PRO A 78 25.61 -3.84 -23.25
C PRO A 78 25.77 -5.31 -22.81
N GLY A 79 25.01 -6.21 -23.41
CA GLY A 79 25.03 -7.64 -23.10
C GLY A 79 24.32 -8.06 -21.79
N ALA A 80 23.83 -7.11 -21.00
CA ALA A 80 23.15 -7.36 -19.71
C ALA A 80 21.69 -6.86 -19.63
N GLY A 81 21.19 -6.17 -20.69
CA GLY A 81 19.82 -5.66 -20.73
C GLY A 81 19.58 -4.39 -19.93
N ARG A 82 18.29 -4.03 -19.77
CA ARG A 82 17.88 -2.84 -18.98
C ARG A 82 17.99 -3.17 -17.48
N TRP A 83 18.53 -2.22 -16.74
CA TRP A 83 18.59 -2.23 -15.28
C TRP A 83 17.98 -0.95 -14.73
N VAL A 84 17.08 -1.10 -13.77
CA VAL A 84 16.50 -0.01 -13.02
C VAL A 84 16.97 -0.12 -11.58
N VAL A 85 17.56 0.94 -11.05
CA VAL A 85 18.13 0.97 -9.70
C VAL A 85 17.74 2.27 -9.01
N VAL A 86 17.18 2.17 -7.82
CA VAL A 86 16.89 3.30 -6.94
C VAL A 86 17.78 3.20 -5.71
N GLY A 87 18.48 4.28 -5.40
CA GLY A 87 19.24 4.43 -4.15
C GLY A 87 18.52 5.35 -3.19
N TYR A 88 18.33 4.88 -1.98
CA TYR A 88 17.71 5.62 -0.89
C TYR A 88 18.75 6.00 0.16
N ARG A 89 18.45 7.04 0.93
CA ARG A 89 19.26 7.43 2.09
C ARG A 89 19.41 6.24 3.03
N ASN A 90 20.63 6.04 3.53
CA ASN A 90 20.88 4.98 4.50
C ASN A 90 20.36 5.41 5.88
N GLU A 91 19.18 4.93 6.19
CA GLU A 91 18.52 5.10 7.49
C GLU A 91 18.50 3.77 8.26
N PRO A 92 18.49 3.79 9.60
CA PRO A 92 18.44 2.59 10.41
C PRO A 92 17.01 2.01 10.46
N VAL A 93 16.56 1.47 9.32
CA VAL A 93 15.22 0.90 9.19
C VAL A 93 15.26 -0.64 9.20
N ARG A 94 14.15 -1.23 9.62
CA ARG A 94 13.86 -2.67 9.56
C ARG A 94 12.45 -2.91 9.03
N PRO A 95 12.11 -4.12 8.55
CA PRO A 95 10.73 -4.50 8.31
C PRO A 95 9.93 -4.53 9.63
N PRO A 96 8.59 -4.40 9.57
CA PRO A 96 7.73 -4.64 10.71
C PRO A 96 7.87 -6.06 11.25
N HIS A 97 7.65 -6.26 12.54
CA HIS A 97 7.64 -7.59 13.15
C HIS A 97 6.53 -8.48 12.55
N ASP A 98 6.83 -9.77 12.47
CA ASP A 98 5.87 -10.79 12.05
C ASP A 98 5.70 -11.84 13.17
N PRO A 99 4.53 -11.89 13.82
CA PRO A 99 3.33 -11.02 13.68
C PRO A 99 3.59 -9.58 14.12
N TRP A 100 2.68 -8.66 13.76
CA TRP A 100 2.73 -7.26 14.21
C TRP A 100 2.80 -7.17 15.73
N ASP A 101 3.75 -6.42 16.26
CA ASP A 101 3.68 -5.97 17.64
C ASP A 101 2.89 -4.65 17.77
N GLU A 102 2.60 -4.23 18.98
CA GLU A 102 1.75 -3.07 19.22
C GLU A 102 2.40 -1.75 18.77
N ALA A 103 3.71 -1.63 18.89
CA ALA A 103 4.44 -0.41 18.52
C ALA A 103 4.52 -0.25 16.99
N ASP A 104 4.86 -1.32 16.27
CA ASP A 104 4.92 -1.31 14.81
C ASP A 104 3.53 -1.09 14.20
N LEU A 105 2.50 -1.72 14.77
CA LEU A 105 1.11 -1.53 14.35
C LEU A 105 0.67 -0.07 14.52
N ALA A 106 0.94 0.52 15.67
CA ALA A 106 0.63 1.93 15.93
C ALA A 106 1.36 2.85 14.94
N ALA A 107 2.66 2.63 14.74
CA ALA A 107 3.46 3.41 13.80
C ALA A 107 2.95 3.29 12.35
N ALA A 108 2.50 2.11 11.92
CA ALA A 108 1.92 1.90 10.58
C ALA A 108 0.60 2.65 10.39
N VAL A 109 -0.27 2.66 11.39
CA VAL A 109 -1.54 3.41 11.33
C VAL A 109 -1.29 4.91 11.36
N GLU A 110 -0.38 5.39 12.22
CA GLU A 110 0.02 6.79 12.27
C GLU A 110 0.67 7.26 10.97
N LEU A 111 1.47 6.42 10.32
CA LEU A 111 2.01 6.69 8.98
C LEU A 111 0.87 6.94 7.96
N ALA A 112 -0.13 6.07 7.90
CA ALA A 112 -1.27 6.23 7.01
C ALA A 112 -2.05 7.52 7.28
N ILE A 113 -2.26 7.87 8.56
CA ILE A 113 -2.89 9.13 8.97
C ILE A 113 -2.03 10.33 8.55
N GLN A 114 -0.72 10.28 8.78
CA GLN A 114 0.20 11.37 8.44
C GLN A 114 0.25 11.62 6.93
N ILE A 115 0.31 10.57 6.10
CA ILE A 115 0.23 10.70 4.65
C ILE A 115 -1.07 11.41 4.27
N GLY A 116 -2.20 10.97 4.82
CA GLY A 116 -3.51 11.56 4.56
C GLY A 116 -3.67 13.00 5.04
N THR A 117 -2.83 13.52 5.93
CA THR A 117 -2.83 14.94 6.31
C THR A 117 -2.02 15.82 5.37
N THR A 118 -1.24 15.23 4.48
CA THR A 118 -0.41 15.94 3.51
C THR A 118 -1.23 16.32 2.28
N GLU A 119 -1.10 17.56 1.81
CA GLU A 119 -1.70 17.96 0.53
C GLU A 119 -0.96 17.29 -0.62
N ALA A 120 -1.70 16.68 -1.54
CA ALA A 120 -1.11 16.00 -2.69
C ALA A 120 -0.43 16.98 -3.64
N PRO A 121 0.76 16.69 -4.14
CA PRO A 121 1.39 17.47 -5.20
C PRO A 121 0.48 17.56 -6.45
N PRO A 122 0.52 18.69 -7.18
CA PRO A 122 -0.26 18.84 -8.39
C PRO A 122 0.17 17.82 -9.46
N GLY A 123 -0.80 17.27 -10.17
CA GLY A 123 -0.56 16.34 -11.28
C GLY A 123 -0.66 14.86 -10.91
N LEU A 124 -0.87 14.53 -9.64
CA LEU A 124 -1.21 13.15 -9.25
C LEU A 124 -2.63 12.80 -9.71
N PRO A 125 -2.90 11.53 -10.09
CA PRO A 125 -4.23 11.06 -10.46
C PRO A 125 -5.21 11.09 -9.27
N ASP A 126 -6.51 11.03 -9.56
CA ASP A 126 -7.51 10.81 -8.52
C ASP A 126 -7.45 9.34 -8.02
N ALA A 127 -7.57 9.13 -6.73
CA ALA A 127 -7.65 7.78 -6.15
C ALA A 127 -8.82 6.97 -6.73
N LEU A 128 -9.88 7.64 -7.18
CA LEU A 128 -11.04 7.02 -7.84
C LEU A 128 -10.72 6.47 -9.24
N ASP A 129 -9.61 6.89 -9.88
CA ASP A 129 -9.14 6.28 -11.13
C ASP A 129 -8.52 4.89 -10.91
N VAL A 130 -8.15 4.58 -9.66
CA VAL A 130 -7.47 3.33 -9.28
C VAL A 130 -8.39 2.40 -8.49
N ILE A 131 -9.23 2.95 -7.61
CA ILE A 131 -10.15 2.19 -6.76
C ILE A 131 -11.47 2.02 -7.51
N ASP A 132 -11.86 0.77 -7.79
CA ASP A 132 -13.12 0.44 -8.47
C ASP A 132 -14.31 0.65 -7.52
N VAL A 133 -14.81 1.89 -7.48
CA VAL A 133 -15.97 2.25 -6.62
C VAL A 133 -17.28 1.64 -7.10
N ASP A 134 -17.36 1.22 -8.37
CA ASP A 134 -18.53 0.59 -8.97
C ASP A 134 -18.55 -0.93 -8.83
N ALA A 135 -17.59 -1.49 -8.10
CA ALA A 135 -17.42 -2.93 -7.94
C ALA A 135 -18.71 -3.63 -7.44
N TRP A 136 -19.44 -3.02 -6.49
CA TRP A 136 -20.70 -3.59 -6.01
C TRP A 136 -21.81 -3.56 -7.07
N ALA A 137 -21.89 -2.52 -7.88
CA ALA A 137 -22.83 -2.46 -9.00
C ALA A 137 -22.50 -3.56 -10.02
N THR A 138 -21.23 -3.74 -10.35
CA THR A 138 -20.76 -4.83 -11.22
C THR A 138 -21.09 -6.21 -10.63
N LEU A 139 -20.92 -6.42 -9.33
CA LEU A 139 -21.26 -7.68 -8.65
C LEU A 139 -22.76 -7.90 -8.58
N ALA A 140 -23.58 -6.86 -8.42
CA ALA A 140 -25.03 -6.94 -8.45
C ALA A 140 -25.57 -7.36 -9.82
N ASP A 141 -25.01 -6.78 -10.88
CA ASP A 141 -25.41 -7.02 -12.27
C ASP A 141 -24.99 -8.42 -12.75
N THR A 142 -23.73 -8.81 -12.47
CA THR A 142 -23.13 -10.04 -13.00
C THR A 142 -23.41 -11.28 -12.18
N ARG A 143 -23.66 -11.13 -10.87
CA ARG A 143 -23.93 -12.24 -9.93
C ARG A 143 -22.99 -13.42 -10.13
N PRO A 144 -21.67 -13.25 -10.06
CA PRO A 144 -20.75 -14.33 -10.34
C PRO A 144 -20.95 -15.50 -9.35
N ALA A 145 -20.86 -16.74 -9.83
CA ALA A 145 -21.15 -17.94 -9.06
C ALA A 145 -20.32 -18.07 -7.77
N GLY A 146 -19.10 -17.47 -7.74
CA GLY A 146 -18.22 -17.44 -6.56
C GLY A 146 -18.66 -16.49 -5.46
N LEU A 147 -19.61 -15.57 -5.70
CA LEU A 147 -20.01 -14.55 -4.74
C LEU A 147 -20.60 -15.13 -3.46
N ALA A 148 -21.49 -16.12 -3.58
CA ALA A 148 -22.08 -16.80 -2.44
C ALA A 148 -21.07 -17.58 -1.57
N ALA A 149 -19.88 -17.84 -2.11
CA ALA A 149 -18.82 -18.54 -1.39
C ALA A 149 -18.07 -17.66 -0.37
N PHE A 150 -18.23 -16.34 -0.44
CA PHE A 150 -17.63 -15.44 0.56
C PHE A 150 -18.33 -15.58 1.90
N THR A 151 -19.61 -15.29 1.93
CA THR A 151 -20.45 -15.46 3.13
C THR A 151 -21.93 -15.55 2.71
N PRO A 152 -22.78 -16.34 3.42
CA PRO A 152 -24.22 -16.36 3.13
C PRO A 152 -24.87 -14.98 3.24
N TRP A 153 -24.39 -14.14 4.16
CA TRP A 153 -24.86 -12.76 4.35
C TRP A 153 -24.75 -11.91 3.09
N LEU A 154 -23.64 -12.08 2.33
CA LEU A 154 -23.34 -11.26 1.18
C LEU A 154 -24.35 -11.44 0.04
N ALA A 155 -24.82 -12.66 -0.18
CA ALA A 155 -25.74 -12.97 -1.27
C ALA A 155 -27.03 -12.13 -1.25
N ASP A 156 -27.52 -11.80 -0.05
CA ASP A 156 -28.76 -11.04 0.16
C ASP A 156 -28.51 -9.51 0.30
N LYS A 157 -27.27 -9.07 0.29
CA LYS A 157 -26.91 -7.67 0.59
C LYS A 157 -26.29 -6.91 -0.58
N VAL A 158 -25.98 -7.58 -1.69
CA VAL A 158 -25.21 -6.97 -2.80
C VAL A 158 -25.86 -5.69 -3.32
N GLU A 159 -27.18 -5.64 -3.52
CA GLU A 159 -27.88 -4.45 -3.98
C GLU A 159 -27.82 -3.33 -2.94
N HIS A 160 -27.99 -3.67 -1.67
CA HIS A 160 -27.91 -2.70 -0.59
C HIS A 160 -26.47 -2.12 -0.47
N LEU A 161 -25.45 -2.95 -0.67
CA LEU A 161 -24.04 -2.49 -0.69
C LEU A 161 -23.76 -1.61 -1.92
N ALA A 162 -24.33 -1.95 -3.07
CA ALA A 162 -24.26 -1.09 -4.25
C ALA A 162 -24.94 0.26 -4.03
N ASP A 163 -26.05 0.30 -3.30
CA ASP A 163 -26.74 1.54 -2.92
C ASP A 163 -25.88 2.43 -2.00
N ILE A 164 -25.16 1.85 -1.03
CA ILE A 164 -24.24 2.59 -0.17
C ILE A 164 -23.03 3.07 -0.98
N ALA A 165 -22.41 2.19 -1.77
CA ALA A 165 -21.20 2.49 -2.53
C ALA A 165 -21.41 3.61 -3.58
N ARG A 166 -22.64 3.88 -3.99
CA ARG A 166 -22.98 4.98 -4.91
C ARG A 166 -22.50 6.35 -4.43
N TYR A 167 -22.36 6.53 -3.12
CA TYR A 167 -21.87 7.75 -2.50
C TYR A 167 -20.36 7.73 -2.26
N ALA A 168 -19.68 6.61 -2.57
CA ALA A 168 -18.25 6.47 -2.31
C ALA A 168 -17.41 7.48 -3.10
N GLY A 169 -17.78 7.81 -4.33
CA GLY A 169 -17.10 8.81 -5.13
C GLY A 169 -17.01 10.17 -4.44
N GLU A 170 -18.10 10.64 -3.81
CA GLU A 170 -18.10 11.88 -3.01
C GLU A 170 -17.31 11.71 -1.72
N ALA A 171 -17.52 10.60 -0.99
CA ALA A 171 -16.90 10.32 0.31
C ALA A 171 -15.37 10.15 0.22
N MET A 172 -14.87 9.60 -0.88
CA MET A 172 -13.45 9.30 -1.10
C MET A 172 -12.70 10.40 -1.84
N SER A 173 -13.41 11.40 -2.40
CA SER A 173 -12.81 12.54 -3.06
C SER A 173 -12.05 13.43 -2.06
N GLY A 174 -10.94 14.02 -2.52
CA GLY A 174 -10.15 14.93 -1.72
C GLY A 174 -8.91 15.44 -2.42
N LYS A 175 -8.15 16.27 -1.71
CA LYS A 175 -6.88 16.83 -2.20
C LYS A 175 -5.67 16.32 -1.42
N ASN A 176 -5.89 15.40 -0.51
CA ASN A 176 -4.85 14.86 0.33
C ASN A 176 -4.10 13.75 -0.41
N LEU A 177 -2.84 13.58 -0.05
CA LEU A 177 -2.00 12.54 -0.61
C LEU A 177 -2.52 11.16 -0.17
N VAL A 178 -2.51 10.23 -1.11
CA VAL A 178 -2.86 8.82 -0.91
C VAL A 178 -1.72 7.98 -1.48
N HIS A 179 -1.18 7.10 -0.66
CA HIS A 179 -0.21 6.09 -1.11
C HIS A 179 -0.88 5.00 -1.95
N GLY A 180 -2.06 4.56 -1.52
CA GLY A 180 -2.95 3.64 -2.22
C GLY A 180 -2.57 2.15 -2.14
N ALA A 181 -1.40 1.82 -1.57
CA ALA A 181 -0.89 0.44 -1.52
C ALA A 181 -0.14 0.12 -0.22
N LEU A 182 -0.47 0.78 0.90
CA LEU A 182 0.15 0.48 2.19
C LEU A 182 -0.18 -0.94 2.64
N ARG A 183 0.86 -1.67 3.02
CA ARG A 183 0.81 -3.02 3.57
C ARG A 183 2.15 -3.33 4.24
N ARG A 184 2.29 -4.48 4.91
CA ARG A 184 3.53 -4.84 5.63
C ARG A 184 4.80 -4.60 4.80
N GLU A 185 4.81 -5.04 3.54
CA GLU A 185 5.97 -5.00 2.66
C GLU A 185 6.35 -3.58 2.21
N SER A 186 5.38 -2.66 2.22
CA SER A 186 5.60 -1.26 1.86
C SER A 186 5.84 -0.33 3.06
N ILE A 187 6.06 -0.91 4.25
CA ILE A 187 6.31 -0.17 5.48
C ILE A 187 7.66 -0.57 6.06
N MET A 188 8.47 0.41 6.40
CA MET A 188 9.73 0.24 7.10
C MET A 188 9.67 0.94 8.45
N ILE A 189 10.23 0.33 9.48
CA ILE A 189 10.21 0.82 10.86
C ILE A 189 11.57 1.36 11.26
N THR A 190 11.59 2.52 11.92
CA THR A 190 12.76 3.06 12.62
C THR A 190 12.52 3.01 14.13
N ASP A 191 13.46 2.42 14.86
CA ASP A 191 13.44 2.37 16.33
C ASP A 191 14.21 3.58 16.89
N HIS A 192 13.55 4.40 17.69
CA HIS A 192 14.13 5.60 18.32
C HIS A 192 14.59 5.37 19.78
N GLY A 193 14.83 4.12 20.17
CA GLY A 193 15.17 3.74 21.54
C GLY A 193 13.94 3.27 22.33
N TRP A 194 13.99 3.39 23.66
CA TRP A 194 12.96 2.84 24.54
C TRP A 194 11.56 3.34 24.19
N ASP A 195 10.72 2.44 23.68
CA ASP A 195 9.30 2.60 23.41
C ASP A 195 8.89 3.64 22.33
N ALA A 196 9.79 4.09 21.46
CA ALA A 196 9.45 4.99 20.36
C ALA A 196 9.81 4.39 18.99
N THR A 197 8.82 4.20 18.15
CA THR A 197 8.97 3.77 16.75
C THR A 197 8.33 4.78 15.81
N SER A 198 8.86 4.87 14.61
CA SER A 198 8.19 5.56 13.49
C SER A 198 8.20 4.67 12.25
N ALA A 199 7.26 4.90 11.34
CA ALA A 199 7.17 4.16 10.11
C ALA A 199 7.46 5.05 8.90
N HIS A 200 8.01 4.45 7.85
CA HIS A 200 8.28 5.07 6.57
C HIS A 200 7.62 4.27 5.46
N ALA A 201 6.96 4.96 4.54
CA ALA A 201 6.39 4.31 3.36
C ALA A 201 7.45 4.11 2.28
N VAL A 202 7.40 2.96 1.61
CA VAL A 202 8.13 2.63 0.39
C VAL A 202 7.14 2.14 -0.67
N ASP A 203 7.58 1.86 -1.90
CA ASP A 203 6.71 1.37 -2.96
C ASP A 203 5.68 2.42 -3.49
N TRP A 204 6.10 3.65 -3.63
CA TRP A 204 5.30 4.75 -4.17
C TRP A 204 5.05 4.64 -5.69
N PHE A 205 4.45 3.52 -6.13
CA PHE A 205 4.26 3.25 -7.57
C PHE A 205 3.15 4.07 -8.22
N THR A 206 2.09 4.33 -7.47
CA THR A 206 0.89 5.01 -7.97
C THR A 206 0.28 5.93 -6.91
N PRO A 207 1.04 6.92 -6.39
CA PRO A 207 0.46 7.91 -5.49
C PRO A 207 -0.66 8.66 -6.19
N SER A 208 -1.68 9.02 -5.43
CA SER A 208 -2.86 9.70 -5.92
C SER A 208 -3.32 10.77 -4.95
N HIS A 209 -4.39 11.50 -5.29
CA HIS A 209 -5.08 12.37 -4.35
C HIS A 209 -6.47 11.83 -4.01
N GLY A 210 -6.91 12.07 -2.78
CA GLY A 210 -8.22 11.61 -2.31
C GLY A 210 -8.55 12.12 -0.90
N ALA A 211 -9.53 11.50 -0.26
CA ALA A 211 -9.89 11.81 1.12
C ALA A 211 -8.76 11.43 2.10
N PRO A 212 -8.56 12.19 3.20
CA PRO A 212 -7.42 12.04 4.09
C PRO A 212 -7.36 10.70 4.85
N PHE A 213 -8.44 9.95 4.87
CA PHE A 213 -8.53 8.67 5.59
C PHE A 213 -8.38 7.44 4.67
N LEU A 214 -8.16 7.62 3.36
CA LEU A 214 -8.19 6.51 2.41
C LEU A 214 -7.10 5.47 2.69
N ASP A 215 -5.88 5.88 2.95
CA ASP A 215 -4.81 4.93 3.24
C ASP A 215 -5.10 4.09 4.49
N VAL A 216 -5.75 4.66 5.50
CA VAL A 216 -6.20 3.90 6.68
C VAL A 216 -7.25 2.86 6.29
N VAL A 217 -8.24 3.25 5.48
CA VAL A 217 -9.29 2.32 5.01
C VAL A 217 -8.70 1.18 4.18
N LEU A 218 -7.74 1.49 3.32
CA LEU A 218 -7.08 0.49 2.47
C LEU A 218 -6.14 -0.42 3.28
N LEU A 219 -5.46 0.10 4.29
CA LEU A 219 -4.48 -0.63 5.10
C LEU A 219 -5.12 -1.61 6.09
N LEU A 220 -6.17 -1.20 6.80
CA LEU A 220 -6.74 -1.96 7.93
C LEU A 220 -7.13 -3.41 7.60
N PRO A 221 -7.72 -3.75 6.43
CA PRO A 221 -7.98 -5.14 6.06
C PRO A 221 -6.70 -5.99 5.93
N TYR A 222 -5.61 -5.45 5.43
CA TYR A 222 -4.31 -6.14 5.36
C TYR A 222 -3.74 -6.38 6.75
N LEU A 223 -3.73 -5.36 7.61
CA LEU A 223 -3.29 -5.51 9.00
C LEU A 223 -4.10 -6.61 9.70
N ARG A 224 -5.42 -6.67 9.45
CA ARG A 224 -6.30 -7.69 10.03
C ARG A 224 -5.92 -9.11 9.61
N VAL A 225 -5.59 -9.32 8.35
CA VAL A 225 -5.09 -10.61 7.82
C VAL A 225 -3.79 -10.99 8.47
N ASP A 226 -2.92 -10.03 8.71
CA ASP A 226 -1.61 -10.20 9.37
C ASP A 226 -1.71 -10.31 10.91
N GLY A 227 -2.91 -10.49 11.47
CA GLY A 227 -3.13 -10.77 12.88
C GLY A 227 -3.39 -9.56 13.78
N ALA A 228 -3.52 -8.35 13.22
CA ALA A 228 -3.90 -7.16 13.98
C ALA A 228 -5.32 -7.28 14.59
N PRO A 229 -5.66 -6.48 15.62
CA PRO A 229 -7.00 -6.37 16.13
C PRO A 229 -8.04 -6.01 15.05
N PRO A 230 -9.34 -6.23 15.29
CA PRO A 230 -10.39 -5.78 14.38
C PRO A 230 -10.26 -4.28 14.06
N PRO A 231 -10.57 -3.85 12.81
CA PRO A 231 -10.39 -2.45 12.38
C PRO A 231 -11.02 -1.41 13.30
N GLU A 232 -12.22 -1.64 13.83
CA GLU A 232 -12.87 -0.70 14.77
C GLU A 232 -12.07 -0.55 16.07
N VAL A 233 -11.44 -1.63 16.57
CA VAL A 233 -10.57 -1.57 17.76
C VAL A 233 -9.30 -0.76 17.48
N VAL A 234 -8.78 -0.83 16.26
CA VAL A 234 -7.64 0.01 15.83
C VAL A 234 -8.06 1.46 15.74
N LEU A 235 -9.22 1.76 15.14
CA LEU A 235 -9.75 3.12 15.02
C LEU A 235 -10.13 3.75 16.38
N ASP A 236 -10.56 2.96 17.35
CA ASP A 236 -10.81 3.44 18.72
C ASP A 236 -9.51 3.93 19.40
N ARG A 237 -8.37 3.34 19.05
CA ARG A 237 -7.05 3.73 19.58
C ARG A 237 -6.39 4.84 18.78
N HIS A 238 -6.67 4.90 17.48
CA HIS A 238 -6.14 5.87 16.51
C HIS A 238 -7.32 6.57 15.80
N PRO A 239 -8.02 7.48 16.47
CA PRO A 239 -9.22 8.10 15.92
C PRO A 239 -8.88 8.99 14.74
N LEU A 240 -9.68 8.90 13.69
CA LEU A 240 -9.60 9.77 12.51
C LEU A 240 -10.30 11.10 12.84
N ALA A 241 -9.52 12.18 12.93
CA ALA A 241 -10.07 13.48 13.21
C ALA A 241 -10.97 13.98 12.06
N ASP A 242 -12.11 14.56 12.41
CA ASP A 242 -13.04 15.25 11.49
C ASP A 242 -13.56 14.40 10.33
N VAL A 243 -13.55 13.06 10.48
CA VAL A 243 -14.09 12.14 9.47
C VAL A 243 -15.56 11.84 9.78
N ASP A 244 -16.42 12.12 8.81
CA ASP A 244 -17.83 11.75 8.87
C ASP A 244 -17.97 10.21 8.92
N PRO A 245 -18.65 9.63 9.93
CA PRO A 245 -18.87 8.19 10.03
C PRO A 245 -19.59 7.58 8.82
N GLU A 246 -20.47 8.34 8.13
CA GLU A 246 -21.15 7.87 6.92
C GLU A 246 -20.17 7.82 5.74
N ALA A 247 -19.34 8.85 5.56
CA ALA A 247 -18.29 8.86 4.54
C ALA A 247 -17.30 7.69 4.73
N LEU A 248 -16.87 7.45 5.97
CA LEU A 248 -16.03 6.29 6.29
C LEU A 248 -16.73 4.97 5.95
N THR A 249 -18.03 4.84 6.24
CA THR A 249 -18.80 3.63 5.89
C THR A 249 -18.92 3.44 4.39
N CYS A 250 -19.12 4.51 3.62
CA CYS A 250 -19.14 4.47 2.15
C CYS A 250 -17.79 4.00 1.59
N ALA A 251 -16.68 4.53 2.11
CA ALA A 251 -15.33 4.16 1.66
C ALA A 251 -15.00 2.70 1.99
N VAL A 252 -15.32 2.23 3.21
CA VAL A 252 -15.17 0.81 3.60
C VAL A 252 -16.02 -0.09 2.72
N THR A 253 -17.24 0.33 2.39
CA THR A 253 -18.12 -0.42 1.49
C THR A 253 -17.50 -0.54 0.10
N ALA A 254 -17.06 0.57 -0.51
CA ALA A 254 -16.43 0.56 -1.83
C ALA A 254 -15.16 -0.30 -1.85
N THR A 255 -14.29 -0.13 -0.85
CA THR A 255 -13.04 -0.92 -0.72
C THR A 255 -13.34 -2.41 -0.61
N ALA A 256 -14.32 -2.82 0.20
CA ALA A 256 -14.73 -4.22 0.30
C ALA A 256 -15.23 -4.76 -1.04
N GLY A 257 -16.01 -3.99 -1.79
CA GLY A 257 -16.48 -4.37 -3.13
C GLY A 257 -15.34 -4.57 -4.12
N ALA A 258 -14.41 -3.60 -4.18
CA ALA A 258 -13.24 -3.69 -5.04
C ALA A 258 -12.39 -4.93 -4.73
N LEU A 259 -12.12 -5.22 -3.45
CA LEU A 259 -11.37 -6.39 -3.02
C LEU A 259 -12.09 -7.71 -3.37
N VAL A 260 -13.42 -7.78 -3.17
CA VAL A 260 -14.22 -8.96 -3.55
C VAL A 260 -14.16 -9.18 -5.05
N LEU A 261 -14.43 -8.16 -5.86
CA LEU A 261 -14.44 -8.26 -7.33
C LEU A 261 -13.06 -8.64 -7.84
N GLU A 262 -12.00 -8.00 -7.34
CA GLU A 262 -10.62 -8.25 -7.74
C GLU A 262 -10.17 -9.69 -7.40
N SER A 263 -10.55 -10.21 -6.24
CA SER A 263 -10.21 -11.57 -5.83
C SER A 263 -10.87 -12.67 -6.69
N MET A 264 -11.89 -12.31 -7.48
CA MET A 264 -12.59 -13.21 -8.40
C MET A 264 -12.00 -13.21 -9.82
N ARG A 265 -11.10 -12.27 -10.12
CA ARG A 265 -10.42 -12.22 -11.42
C ARG A 265 -9.44 -13.38 -11.58
N PRO A 266 -9.06 -13.75 -12.81
CA PRO A 266 -7.99 -14.72 -13.04
C PRO A 266 -6.68 -14.28 -12.36
N PRO A 267 -5.83 -15.22 -11.91
CA PRO A 267 -4.51 -14.87 -11.37
C PRO A 267 -3.67 -14.06 -12.36
N GLU A 268 -2.91 -13.12 -11.85
CA GLU A 268 -1.96 -12.38 -12.68
C GLU A 268 -0.78 -13.27 -13.09
N PRO A 269 -0.26 -13.11 -14.32
CA PRO A 269 0.95 -13.80 -14.73
C PRO A 269 2.11 -13.55 -13.74
N GLY A 270 2.73 -14.61 -13.24
CA GLY A 270 3.83 -14.54 -12.28
C GLY A 270 3.40 -14.45 -10.80
N MET A 271 2.11 -14.26 -10.50
CA MET A 271 1.60 -14.21 -9.12
C MET A 271 0.46 -15.21 -8.85
N PRO A 272 0.73 -16.52 -8.87
CA PRO A 272 -0.30 -17.56 -8.78
C PRO A 272 -1.07 -17.55 -7.46
N HIS A 273 -0.47 -17.06 -6.38
CA HIS A 273 -1.07 -17.00 -5.04
C HIS A 273 -1.71 -15.64 -4.72
N GLY A 274 -1.53 -14.62 -5.54
CA GLY A 274 -2.01 -13.26 -5.27
C GLY A 274 -3.51 -13.19 -5.03
N ARG A 275 -4.32 -13.96 -5.80
CA ARG A 275 -5.78 -14.00 -5.63
C ARG A 275 -6.23 -14.66 -4.31
N ALA A 276 -5.46 -15.60 -3.77
CA ALA A 276 -5.75 -16.19 -2.48
C ALA A 276 -5.58 -15.16 -1.35
N VAL A 277 -4.47 -14.40 -1.36
CA VAL A 277 -4.24 -13.30 -0.41
C VAL A 277 -5.32 -12.23 -0.54
N GLN A 278 -5.64 -11.79 -1.76
CA GLN A 278 -6.70 -10.81 -1.99
C GLN A 278 -8.06 -11.28 -1.46
N ARG A 279 -8.36 -12.59 -1.54
CA ARG A 279 -9.59 -13.15 -0.99
C ARG A 279 -9.61 -13.08 0.54
N GLU A 280 -8.51 -13.35 1.21
CA GLU A 280 -8.40 -13.21 2.68
C GLU A 280 -8.60 -11.76 3.11
N VAL A 281 -7.98 -10.80 2.39
CA VAL A 281 -8.17 -9.37 2.64
C VAL A 281 -9.62 -8.94 2.38
N ALA A 282 -10.26 -9.47 1.32
CA ALA A 282 -11.68 -9.22 1.05
C ALA A 282 -12.58 -9.74 2.17
N HIS A 283 -12.28 -10.91 2.75
CA HIS A 283 -13.02 -11.43 3.93
C HIS A 283 -12.85 -10.50 5.13
N ALA A 284 -11.64 -10.02 5.42
CA ALA A 284 -11.39 -9.08 6.51
C ALA A 284 -12.15 -7.75 6.31
N ALA A 285 -12.17 -7.23 5.08
CA ALA A 285 -12.94 -6.03 4.75
C ALA A 285 -14.46 -6.23 4.90
N LEU A 286 -14.99 -7.41 4.52
CA LEU A 286 -16.40 -7.76 4.69
C LEU A 286 -16.78 -7.92 6.16
N GLU A 287 -15.92 -8.50 7.00
CA GLU A 287 -16.14 -8.59 8.45
C GLU A 287 -16.20 -7.19 9.08
N TRP A 288 -15.28 -6.31 8.67
CA TRP A 288 -15.29 -4.91 9.11
C TRP A 288 -16.58 -4.21 8.70
N LEU A 289 -16.95 -4.32 7.43
CA LEU A 289 -18.19 -3.74 6.90
C LEU A 289 -19.44 -4.24 7.64
N ARG A 290 -19.52 -5.54 7.94
CA ARG A 290 -20.61 -6.10 8.74
C ARG A 290 -20.72 -5.45 10.11
N THR A 291 -19.59 -5.26 10.78
CA THR A 291 -19.54 -4.62 12.10
C THR A 291 -20.07 -3.19 12.02
N ARG A 292 -19.65 -2.43 11.01
CA ARG A 292 -20.12 -1.04 10.79
C ARG A 292 -21.62 -0.93 10.48
N LEU A 293 -22.16 -1.89 9.75
CA LEU A 293 -23.58 -1.93 9.42
C LEU A 293 -24.47 -2.53 10.53
N GLY A 294 -23.91 -2.94 11.66
CA GLY A 294 -24.64 -3.51 12.79
C GLY A 294 -25.25 -4.89 12.51
N ASN A 295 -24.66 -5.69 11.63
CA ASN A 295 -25.14 -6.99 11.18
C ASN A 295 -24.31 -8.18 11.70
#